data_3a7c4bf4b9aa6d48a78a23739d3ca0b6
#
_entry.id   3a7c4bf4b9aa6d48a78a23739d3ca0b6
#
_cell.length_a   1.000
_cell.length_b   1.000
_cell.length_c   1.000
_cell.angle_alpha   90.00
_cell.angle_beta   90.00
_cell.angle_gamma   90.00
#
_symmetry.space_group_name_H-M   'P 1'
#
loop_
_entity.id
_entity.type
_entity.pdbx_description
1 polymer ?
#
loop_
_entity_poly.entity_id
_entity_poly.type
_entity_poly.pdbx_seq_one_letter_code
_entity_poly.pdbx_strand_id
1 'polypeptide(L)' 'MGQSFTFIDAAGHQAQYTVYEKDRHDQFYWSTEHGDNGLARSYAEAQDRARAVLKASMAARRRTNEMQR' A
#
# COMPACT_ATOMS: atom_id res chain seq x y z
N MET A 1 -10.60 2.29 -13.97
CA MET A 1 -9.61 3.28 -13.53
C MET A 1 -9.32 3.12 -12.03
N GLY A 2 -8.07 3.35 -11.66
CA GLY A 2 -7.67 3.27 -10.27
C GLY A 2 -7.87 4.58 -9.54
N GLN A 3 -7.96 4.51 -8.22
CA GLN A 3 -8.03 5.67 -7.36
C GLN A 3 -6.84 5.64 -6.40
N SER A 4 -6.10 6.74 -6.35
CA SER A 4 -4.88 6.83 -5.55
C SER A 4 -5.15 7.51 -4.22
N PHE A 5 -4.43 7.05 -3.20
CA PHE A 5 -4.54 7.57 -1.84
C PHE A 5 -3.15 7.78 -1.26
N THR A 6 -3.05 8.63 -0.27
CA THR A 6 -1.80 8.86 0.45
C THR A 6 -1.89 8.22 1.83
N PHE A 7 -0.90 7.38 2.15
CA PHE A 7 -0.74 6.81 3.49
C PHE A 7 0.35 7.59 4.22
N ILE A 8 0.08 7.96 5.47
CA ILE A 8 1.05 8.68 6.31
C ILE A 8 1.31 7.80 7.55
N ASP A 9 2.58 7.46 7.78
CA ASP A 9 2.93 6.62 8.93
C ASP A 9 3.07 7.47 10.20
N ALA A 10 3.37 6.80 11.33
CA ALA A 10 3.48 7.45 12.62
C ALA A 10 4.63 8.45 12.67
N ALA A 11 5.64 8.29 11.82
CA ALA A 11 6.78 9.20 11.74
C ALA A 11 6.54 10.36 10.78
N GLY A 12 5.38 10.43 10.13
CA GLY A 12 5.04 11.48 9.19
C GLY A 12 5.50 11.24 7.76
N HIS A 13 6.07 10.09 7.47
CA HIS A 13 6.47 9.75 6.11
C HIS A 13 5.24 9.39 5.28
N GLN A 14 5.26 9.76 4.00
CA GLN A 14 4.13 9.56 3.10
C GLN A 14 4.48 8.57 2.00
N ALA A 15 3.48 7.78 1.60
CA ALA A 15 3.60 6.89 0.45
C ALA A 15 2.22 6.74 -0.19
N GLN A 16 2.19 6.51 -1.49
CA GLN A 16 0.93 6.41 -2.21
C GLN A 16 0.61 4.95 -2.52
N TYR A 17 -0.68 4.65 -2.49
CA TYR A 17 -1.20 3.39 -2.97
C TYR A 17 -2.40 3.65 -3.87
N THR A 18 -2.69 2.69 -4.76
CA THR A 18 -3.78 2.80 -5.72
C THR A 18 -4.65 1.56 -5.60
N VAL A 19 -5.97 1.76 -5.61
CA VAL A 19 -6.94 0.68 -5.66
C VAL A 19 -7.67 0.77 -7.00
N TYR A 20 -7.66 -0.32 -7.76
CA TYR A 20 -8.29 -0.38 -9.06
C TYR A 20 -9.68 -0.99 -8.95
N GLU A 21 -10.52 -0.63 -9.89
CA GLU A 21 -11.87 -1.15 -9.93
C GLU A 21 -11.88 -2.67 -10.09
N LYS A 22 -13.00 -3.24 -9.70
CA LYS A 22 -13.30 -4.66 -9.76
C LYS A 22 -13.00 -5.23 -11.14
N ASP A 23 -12.25 -6.33 -11.18
CA ASP A 23 -11.93 -6.99 -12.43
C ASP A 23 -13.03 -7.99 -12.81
N ARG A 24 -12.79 -8.76 -13.90
CA ARG A 24 -13.75 -9.75 -14.40
C ARG A 24 -13.95 -10.94 -13.44
N HIS A 25 -13.12 -11.06 -12.41
CA HIS A 25 -13.19 -12.11 -11.39
C HIS A 25 -13.75 -11.60 -10.06
N ASP A 26 -14.37 -10.43 -10.07
CA ASP A 26 -14.93 -9.79 -8.88
C ASP A 26 -13.91 -9.46 -7.81
N GLN A 27 -12.67 -9.19 -8.21
CA GLN A 27 -11.60 -8.85 -7.30
C GLN A 27 -11.08 -7.45 -7.56
N PHE A 28 -10.69 -6.78 -6.47
CA PHE A 28 -10.07 -5.47 -6.55
C PHE A 28 -8.56 -5.62 -6.53
N TYR A 29 -7.89 -4.94 -7.44
CA TYR A 29 -6.43 -4.93 -7.52
C TYR A 29 -5.90 -3.71 -6.80
N TRP A 30 -4.84 -3.88 -6.01
CA TRP A 30 -4.18 -2.76 -5.36
C TRP A 30 -2.68 -2.81 -5.63
N SER A 31 -2.06 -1.62 -5.61
CA SER A 31 -0.62 -1.51 -5.76
C SER A 31 -0.10 -0.35 -4.93
N THR A 32 1.20 -0.37 -4.63
CA THR A 32 1.85 0.72 -3.89
C THR A 32 2.98 1.30 -4.71
N GLU A 33 3.40 2.51 -4.37
CA GLU A 33 4.53 3.14 -5.04
C GLU A 33 5.85 2.42 -4.82
N HIS A 34 5.91 1.54 -3.81
CA HIS A 34 7.09 0.73 -3.54
C HIS A 34 7.14 -0.58 -4.32
N GLY A 35 6.16 -0.82 -5.19
CA GLY A 35 6.14 -1.98 -6.05
C GLY A 35 5.33 -3.17 -5.54
N ASP A 36 4.76 -3.08 -4.35
CA ASP A 36 3.90 -4.14 -3.83
C ASP A 36 2.54 -4.10 -4.52
N ASN A 37 1.90 -5.25 -4.65
CA ASN A 37 0.58 -5.36 -5.26
C ASN A 37 -0.11 -6.62 -4.81
N GLY A 38 -1.42 -6.70 -5.10
CA GLY A 38 -2.20 -7.87 -4.73
C GLY A 38 -3.66 -7.72 -5.11
N LEU A 39 -4.46 -8.70 -4.70
CA LEU A 39 -5.89 -8.75 -4.96
C LEU A 39 -6.65 -8.82 -3.65
N ALA A 40 -7.86 -8.28 -3.64
CA ALA A 40 -8.74 -8.29 -2.48
C ALA A 40 -10.18 -8.48 -2.92
N ARG A 41 -11.03 -8.93 -2.01
CA ARG A 41 -12.42 -9.22 -2.31
C ARG A 41 -13.34 -8.00 -2.24
N SER A 42 -12.88 -6.95 -1.58
CA SER A 42 -13.66 -5.71 -1.46
C SER A 42 -12.74 -4.52 -1.57
N TYR A 43 -13.32 -3.36 -1.84
CA TYR A 43 -12.59 -2.11 -1.93
C TYR A 43 -11.92 -1.78 -0.58
N ALA A 44 -12.66 -1.95 0.51
CA ALA A 44 -12.13 -1.68 1.85
C ALA A 44 -10.97 -2.62 2.19
N GLU A 45 -11.09 -3.91 1.85
CA GLU A 45 -10.02 -4.87 2.07
C GLU A 45 -8.77 -4.51 1.27
N ALA A 46 -8.95 -4.06 0.02
CA ALA A 46 -7.84 -3.64 -0.82
C ALA A 46 -7.10 -2.47 -0.18
N GLN A 47 -7.82 -1.47 0.31
CA GLN A 47 -7.20 -0.34 1.02
C GLN A 47 -6.46 -0.79 2.27
N ASP A 48 -7.07 -1.67 3.06
CA ASP A 48 -6.44 -2.16 4.30
C ASP A 48 -5.16 -2.92 4.02
N ARG A 49 -5.17 -3.77 2.99
CA ARG A 49 -3.98 -4.54 2.62
C ARG A 49 -2.86 -3.65 2.12
N ALA A 50 -3.20 -2.67 1.27
CA ALA A 50 -2.20 -1.73 0.75
C ALA A 50 -1.57 -0.93 1.89
N ARG A 51 -2.38 -0.44 2.81
CA ARG A 51 -1.89 0.32 3.97
C ARG A 51 -1.03 -0.53 4.89
N ALA A 52 -1.42 -1.78 5.13
CA ALA A 52 -0.64 -2.69 5.98
C ALA A 52 0.73 -2.97 5.36
N VAL A 53 0.78 -3.20 4.05
CA VAL A 53 2.02 -3.43 3.33
C VAL A 53 2.91 -2.19 3.38
N LEU A 54 2.34 -1.01 3.16
CA LEU A 54 3.10 0.24 3.22
C LEU A 54 3.66 0.48 4.61
N LYS A 55 2.87 0.23 5.65
CA LYS A 55 3.31 0.39 7.02
C LYS A 55 4.54 -0.48 7.30
N ALA A 56 4.49 -1.75 6.91
CA ALA A 56 5.60 -2.68 7.11
C ALA A 56 6.81 -2.30 6.27
N SER A 57 6.61 -1.92 5.02
CA SER A 57 7.67 -1.53 4.11
C SER A 57 8.40 -0.27 4.57
N MET A 58 7.65 0.73 5.01
CA MET A 58 8.21 1.98 5.48
C MET A 58 8.99 1.79 6.79
N ALA A 59 8.49 0.94 7.68
CA ALA A 59 9.19 0.61 8.92
C ALA A 59 10.50 -0.11 8.63
N ALA A 60 10.50 -1.04 7.68
CA ALA A 60 11.70 -1.78 7.29
C ALA A 60 12.76 -0.85 6.68
N ARG A 61 12.34 0.08 5.83
CA ARG A 61 13.26 1.05 5.21
C ARG A 61 13.86 1.96 6.26
N ARG A 62 13.08 2.40 7.23
CA ARG A 62 13.57 3.25 8.32
C ARG A 62 14.61 2.52 9.14
N ARG A 63 14.38 1.25 9.50
CA ARG A 63 15.36 0.45 10.25
C ARG A 63 16.66 0.29 9.48
N THR A 64 16.58 0.02 8.19
CA THR A 64 17.76 -0.13 7.34
C THR A 64 18.58 1.16 7.33
N ASN A 65 17.94 2.31 7.20
CA ASN A 65 18.62 3.59 7.21
C ASN A 65 19.31 3.86 8.56
N GLU A 66 18.66 3.49 9.66
CA GLU A 66 19.24 3.66 11.00
C GLU A 66 20.45 2.77 11.18
N MET A 67 20.42 1.55 10.66
CA MET A 67 21.49 0.59 10.80
C MET A 67 22.72 0.91 9.93
N GLN A 68 22.56 1.75 8.92
CA GLN A 68 23.65 2.10 8.01
C GLN A 68 24.46 3.30 8.47
N ARG A 69 24.18 3.82 9.62
CA ARG A 69 24.95 4.96 10.18
C ARG A 69 26.22 4.50 10.92
#